data_247b31f4b3078fba67c39a062ecfdf9c
#
_entry.id   247b31f4b3078fba67c39a062ecfdf9c
#
_cell.length_a   1.000
_cell.length_b   1.000
_cell.length_c   1.000
_cell.angle_alpha   90.00
_cell.angle_beta   90.00
_cell.angle_gamma   90.00
#
_symmetry.space_group_name_H-M   'P 1'
#
loop_
_entity.id
_entity.type
_entity.pdbx_description
1 polymer ?
#
loop_
_entity_poly.entity_id
_entity_poly.type
_entity_poly.pdbx_seq_one_letter_code
_entity_poly.pdbx_strand_id
1 'polypeptide(L)'
;MGLVAAPALAQTAAPGILTLSDDLFVVSLPGEANVVAHTSAAGVLLVDGASARGADALMKAVASLPGGGQVHTLFNTHWHPEQTGSNERLGKAGRTIIAHENTRLWLTTEVRWPWNGQRFAPLPKVAQPNRTFHSTGMLDSGIRYGYIPDAAHTDGDLYVYFPTRNVLAVGDAVTGEGWPAVDWVTGGWIGGMVGGLERVMSLANAETRIVPARGPILGLADLKTQFEMYGILYERLTKLLNSGRSPAEAVAAQPAKEFAARLGNPDEFVRRAFESLWAYLSPDA
;
A
#
# COMPACT_ATOMS: atom_id res chain seq x y z
N MET A 1 37.22 -19.68 -30.28
CA MET A 1 36.86 -18.26 -30.13
C MET A 1 35.38 -18.20 -29.77
N GLY A 2 35.06 -18.13 -28.50
CA GLY A 2 33.67 -18.03 -28.02
C GLY A 2 33.26 -16.56 -27.92
N LEU A 3 32.23 -16.17 -28.64
CA LEU A 3 31.59 -14.85 -28.44
C LEU A 3 30.89 -14.88 -27.07
N VAL A 4 31.39 -14.08 -26.14
CA VAL A 4 30.66 -13.71 -24.92
C VAL A 4 29.62 -12.68 -25.32
N ALA A 5 28.32 -13.07 -25.27
CA ALA A 5 27.22 -12.14 -25.45
C ALA A 5 27.21 -11.18 -24.26
N ALA A 6 27.29 -9.87 -24.54
CA ALA A 6 27.12 -8.83 -23.55
C ALA A 6 25.69 -8.89 -22.97
N PRO A 7 25.49 -8.66 -21.66
CA PRO A 7 24.15 -8.61 -21.09
C PRO A 7 23.38 -7.45 -21.70
N ALA A 8 22.21 -7.75 -22.25
CA ALA A 8 21.27 -6.72 -22.71
C ALA A 8 20.94 -5.81 -21.53
N LEU A 9 21.27 -4.53 -21.63
CA LEU A 9 20.80 -3.49 -20.71
C LEU A 9 19.27 -3.51 -20.79
N ALA A 10 18.63 -3.90 -19.70
CA ALA A 10 17.18 -3.80 -19.55
C ALA A 10 16.81 -2.32 -19.80
N GLN A 11 16.16 -2.03 -20.92
CA GLN A 11 15.56 -0.72 -21.16
C GLN A 11 14.56 -0.49 -20.03
N THR A 12 14.85 0.48 -19.16
CA THR A 12 13.87 0.94 -18.17
C THR A 12 12.70 1.55 -18.93
N ALA A 13 11.53 0.90 -18.87
CA ALA A 13 10.32 1.44 -19.45
C ALA A 13 10.10 2.86 -18.91
N ALA A 14 9.59 3.77 -19.77
CA ALA A 14 9.28 5.12 -19.35
C ALA A 14 8.21 5.13 -18.25
N PRO A 15 8.23 6.09 -17.30
CA PRO A 15 7.17 6.23 -16.31
C PRO A 15 5.80 6.35 -16.99
N GLY A 16 4.82 5.57 -16.52
CA GLY A 16 3.42 5.75 -16.90
C GLY A 16 2.83 6.92 -16.10
N ILE A 17 2.28 7.91 -16.77
CA ILE A 17 1.51 8.99 -16.12
C ILE A 17 0.07 8.86 -16.57
N LEU A 18 -0.84 8.61 -15.62
CA LEU A 18 -2.27 8.60 -15.87
C LEU A 18 -2.89 9.87 -15.29
N THR A 19 -3.48 10.69 -16.15
CA THR A 19 -4.19 11.91 -15.75
C THR A 19 -5.58 11.55 -15.22
N LEU A 20 -5.85 11.93 -13.97
CA LEU A 20 -7.17 11.80 -13.35
C LEU A 20 -7.99 13.08 -13.45
N SER A 21 -7.34 14.24 -13.40
CA SER A 21 -7.89 15.57 -13.62
C SER A 21 -6.77 16.52 -14.01
N ASP A 22 -7.07 17.80 -14.24
CA ASP A 22 -6.07 18.81 -14.62
C ASP A 22 -4.92 18.96 -13.60
N ASP A 23 -5.15 18.54 -12.35
CA ASP A 23 -4.22 18.70 -11.24
C ASP A 23 -3.99 17.41 -10.42
N LEU A 24 -4.52 16.26 -10.85
CA LEU A 24 -4.37 14.99 -10.15
C LEU A 24 -3.93 13.88 -11.09
N PHE A 25 -2.83 13.21 -10.75
CA PHE A 25 -2.16 12.22 -11.59
C PHE A 25 -1.81 10.97 -10.78
N VAL A 26 -1.75 9.83 -11.48
CA VAL A 26 -1.07 8.63 -10.97
C VAL A 26 0.22 8.47 -11.73
N VAL A 27 1.33 8.39 -11.01
CA VAL A 27 2.66 8.10 -11.54
C VAL A 27 2.98 6.65 -11.23
N SER A 28 3.12 5.84 -12.28
CA SER A 28 3.51 4.43 -12.18
C SER A 28 4.91 4.26 -12.73
N LEU A 29 5.84 3.86 -11.89
CA LEU A 29 7.22 3.56 -12.27
C LEU A 29 7.40 2.05 -12.40
N PRO A 30 8.24 1.55 -13.33
CA PRO A 30 8.47 0.13 -13.49
C PRO A 30 8.97 -0.54 -12.20
N GLY A 31 8.21 -1.50 -11.69
CA GLY A 31 8.55 -2.24 -10.46
C GLY A 31 8.33 -1.50 -9.15
N GLU A 32 7.71 -0.32 -9.20
CA GLU A 32 7.37 0.49 -8.03
C GLU A 32 5.85 0.49 -7.76
N ALA A 33 5.45 0.97 -6.59
CA ALA A 33 4.06 1.23 -6.27
C ALA A 33 3.54 2.46 -7.05
N ASN A 34 2.23 2.52 -7.26
CA ASN A 34 1.56 3.72 -7.77
C ASN A 34 1.71 4.88 -6.77
N VAL A 35 2.01 6.04 -7.30
CA VAL A 35 2.09 7.28 -6.52
C VAL A 35 1.03 8.25 -7.02
N VAL A 36 0.19 8.78 -6.13
CA VAL A 36 -0.74 9.86 -6.50
C VAL A 36 -0.06 11.20 -6.31
N ALA A 37 -0.08 12.04 -7.36
CA ALA A 37 0.49 13.38 -7.34
C ALA A 37 -0.62 14.40 -7.57
N HIS A 38 -0.81 15.32 -6.62
CA HIS A 38 -1.70 16.47 -6.75
C HIS A 38 -0.90 17.75 -6.87
N THR A 39 -1.06 18.45 -7.98
CA THR A 39 -0.36 19.73 -8.26
C THR A 39 -1.22 20.93 -7.86
N SER A 40 -0.60 21.96 -7.36
CA SER A 40 -1.24 23.21 -6.94
C SER A 40 -0.28 24.40 -7.00
N ALA A 41 -0.76 25.61 -6.76
CA ALA A 41 0.09 26.79 -6.65
C ALA A 41 1.13 26.68 -5.50
N ALA A 42 0.88 25.86 -4.48
CA ALA A 42 1.81 25.61 -3.38
C ALA A 42 2.90 24.58 -3.72
N GLY A 43 2.80 23.93 -4.89
CA GLY A 43 3.65 22.84 -5.32
C GLY A 43 2.90 21.51 -5.35
N VAL A 44 3.59 20.40 -5.12
CA VAL A 44 3.06 19.06 -5.28
C VAL A 44 2.85 18.37 -3.93
N LEU A 45 1.68 17.72 -3.76
CA LEU A 45 1.40 16.77 -2.71
C LEU A 45 1.49 15.36 -3.30
N LEU A 46 2.21 14.46 -2.63
CA LEU A 46 2.30 13.05 -3.00
C LEU A 46 1.57 12.16 -2.00
N VAL A 47 0.96 11.10 -2.50
CA VAL A 47 0.57 9.93 -1.71
C VAL A 47 1.46 8.78 -2.15
N ASP A 48 2.29 8.34 -1.22
CA ASP A 48 3.41 7.44 -1.36
C ASP A 48 4.63 8.01 -2.11
N GLY A 49 5.78 7.42 -1.87
CA GLY A 49 7.06 8.00 -2.26
C GLY A 49 7.95 7.10 -3.11
N ALA A 50 7.41 6.00 -3.67
CA ALA A 50 8.18 4.92 -4.29
C ALA A 50 9.24 4.33 -3.36
N SER A 51 10.04 3.36 -3.83
CA SER A 51 11.21 2.88 -3.11
C SER A 51 12.37 3.87 -3.16
N ALA A 52 13.37 3.70 -2.31
CA ALA A 52 14.58 4.53 -2.35
C ALA A 52 15.26 4.50 -3.73
N ARG A 53 15.19 3.37 -4.43
CA ARG A 53 15.72 3.20 -5.79
C ARG A 53 14.89 3.98 -6.82
N GLY A 54 13.58 4.05 -6.65
CA GLY A 54 12.65 4.76 -7.54
C GLY A 54 12.55 6.26 -7.27
N ALA A 55 13.04 6.75 -6.11
CA ALA A 55 12.84 8.13 -5.66
C ALA A 55 13.30 9.19 -6.66
N ASP A 56 14.47 9.03 -7.30
CA ASP A 56 14.95 10.01 -8.30
C ASP A 56 14.11 10.02 -9.58
N ALA A 57 13.66 8.85 -10.04
CA ALA A 57 12.78 8.73 -11.19
C ALA A 57 11.40 9.35 -10.87
N LEU A 58 10.89 9.12 -9.66
CA LEU A 58 9.64 9.74 -9.18
C LEU A 58 9.74 11.26 -9.19
N MET A 59 10.82 11.83 -8.61
CA MET A 59 10.98 13.30 -8.59
C MET A 59 11.07 13.91 -9.99
N LYS A 60 11.72 13.23 -10.94
CA LYS A 60 11.77 13.66 -12.35
C LYS A 60 10.37 13.61 -12.99
N ALA A 61 9.63 12.53 -12.79
CA ALA A 61 8.28 12.40 -13.32
C ALA A 61 7.36 13.50 -12.75
N VAL A 62 7.40 13.72 -11.44
CA VAL A 62 6.61 14.75 -10.75
C VAL A 62 6.95 16.16 -11.25
N ALA A 63 8.22 16.47 -11.49
CA ALA A 63 8.63 17.77 -12.03
C ALA A 63 8.13 18.01 -13.46
N SER A 64 7.84 16.95 -14.23
CA SER A 64 7.33 17.04 -15.60
C SER A 64 5.81 17.15 -15.70
N LEU A 65 5.08 17.00 -14.59
CA LEU A 65 3.62 17.11 -14.57
C LEU A 65 3.15 18.54 -14.85
N PRO A 66 1.98 18.73 -15.47
CA PRO A 66 1.34 20.05 -15.54
C PRO A 66 1.20 20.64 -14.12
N GLY A 67 1.68 21.85 -13.92
CA GLY A 67 1.76 22.44 -12.57
C GLY A 67 2.72 21.73 -11.61
N GLY A 68 3.57 20.83 -12.14
CA GLY A 68 4.60 20.11 -11.38
C GLY A 68 5.62 21.07 -10.77
N GLY A 69 6.35 20.59 -9.77
CA GLY A 69 7.31 21.44 -9.07
C GLY A 69 7.86 20.74 -7.83
N GLN A 70 8.18 21.54 -6.82
CA GLN A 70 8.68 21.01 -5.56
C GLN A 70 7.57 20.31 -4.78
N VAL A 71 7.89 19.13 -4.27
CA VAL A 71 7.01 18.42 -3.33
C VAL A 71 7.00 19.18 -1.99
N HIS A 72 5.83 19.57 -1.51
CA HIS A 72 5.67 20.21 -0.21
C HIS A 72 5.14 19.26 0.86
N THR A 73 4.35 18.23 0.46
CA THR A 73 3.76 17.27 1.37
C THR A 73 3.84 15.86 0.78
N LEU A 74 4.19 14.89 1.61
CA LEU A 74 4.16 13.47 1.31
C LEU A 74 3.27 12.78 2.34
N PHE A 75 2.31 11.97 1.89
CA PHE A 75 1.64 10.98 2.72
C PHE A 75 2.30 9.62 2.54
N ASN A 76 2.61 8.92 3.63
CA ASN A 76 2.92 7.49 3.56
C ASN A 76 1.66 6.73 3.94
N THR A 77 1.11 5.94 3.01
CA THR A 77 -0.08 5.13 3.27
C THR A 77 0.17 4.07 4.33
N HIS A 78 1.39 3.56 4.39
CA HIS A 78 1.91 2.67 5.43
C HIS A 78 3.45 2.71 5.45
N TRP A 79 4.10 1.84 6.24
CA TRP A 79 5.52 1.94 6.55
C TRP A 79 6.45 1.28 5.52
N HIS A 80 5.97 0.49 4.56
CA HIS A 80 6.83 -0.30 3.68
C HIS A 80 7.79 0.55 2.83
N PRO A 81 8.95 0.00 2.47
CA PRO A 81 9.98 0.73 1.71
C PRO A 81 9.49 1.29 0.37
N GLU A 82 8.51 0.64 -0.26
CA GLU A 82 7.92 1.04 -1.53
C GLU A 82 7.04 2.29 -1.43
N GLN A 83 6.65 2.68 -0.22
CA GLN A 83 5.86 3.88 0.08
C GLN A 83 6.70 4.99 0.68
N THR A 84 7.82 4.64 1.31
CA THR A 84 8.60 5.57 2.16
C THR A 84 9.97 5.94 1.59
N GLY A 85 10.33 5.45 0.40
CA GLY A 85 11.67 5.62 -0.16
C GLY A 85 12.08 7.06 -0.44
N SER A 86 11.13 7.98 -0.66
CA SER A 86 11.40 9.40 -0.84
C SER A 86 11.48 10.18 0.48
N ASN A 87 11.22 9.56 1.63
CA ASN A 87 11.14 10.24 2.92
C ASN A 87 12.42 10.98 3.29
N GLU A 88 13.58 10.32 3.18
CA GLU A 88 14.85 10.93 3.56
C GLU A 88 15.17 12.18 2.74
N ARG A 89 14.96 12.11 1.42
CA ARG A 89 15.15 13.23 0.52
C ARG A 89 14.24 14.41 0.88
N LEU A 90 12.96 14.15 1.06
CA LEU A 90 11.95 15.16 1.36
C LEU A 90 12.13 15.74 2.77
N GLY A 91 12.47 14.90 3.74
CA GLY A 91 12.75 15.34 5.09
C GLY A 91 14.00 16.23 5.19
N LYS A 92 15.09 15.89 4.47
CA LYS A 92 16.28 16.76 4.33
C LYS A 92 15.94 18.12 3.68
N ALA A 93 14.94 18.17 2.82
CA ALA A 93 14.43 19.39 2.22
C ALA A 93 13.40 20.14 3.11
N GLY A 94 13.18 19.67 4.35
CA GLY A 94 12.24 20.28 5.31
C GLY A 94 10.77 20.15 4.92
N ARG A 95 10.42 19.13 4.14
CA ARG A 95 9.05 18.92 3.68
C ARG A 95 8.19 18.23 4.73
N THR A 96 6.88 18.41 4.63
CA THR A 96 5.93 17.74 5.53
C THR A 96 5.76 16.29 5.09
N ILE A 97 5.96 15.35 6.02
CA ILE A 97 5.70 13.93 5.84
C ILE A 97 4.61 13.53 6.84
N ILE A 98 3.45 13.11 6.31
CA ILE A 98 2.27 12.76 7.10
C ILE A 98 2.06 11.24 7.03
N ALA A 99 1.84 10.62 8.20
CA ALA A 99 1.48 9.21 8.30
C ALA A 99 0.61 8.95 9.54
N HIS A 100 0.01 7.77 9.61
CA HIS A 100 -0.56 7.29 10.87
C HIS A 100 0.54 7.11 11.94
N GLU A 101 0.22 7.26 13.21
CA GLU A 101 1.21 7.14 14.29
C GLU A 101 1.86 5.74 14.34
N ASN A 102 1.12 4.66 14.04
CA ASN A 102 1.67 3.32 13.95
C ASN A 102 2.68 3.18 12.80
N THR A 103 2.40 3.78 11.63
CA THR A 103 3.37 3.85 10.54
C THR A 103 4.68 4.49 11.00
N ARG A 104 4.61 5.59 11.75
CA ARG A 104 5.82 6.20 12.34
C ARG A 104 6.49 5.28 13.35
N LEU A 105 5.73 4.56 14.17
CA LEU A 105 6.27 3.61 15.14
C LEU A 105 7.12 2.55 14.43
N TRP A 106 6.60 1.92 13.38
CA TRP A 106 7.33 0.92 12.59
C TRP A 106 8.57 1.49 11.90
N LEU A 107 8.53 2.73 11.45
CA LEU A 107 9.70 3.42 10.87
C LEU A 107 10.77 3.81 11.90
N THR A 108 10.48 3.72 13.20
CA THR A 108 11.42 3.99 14.30
C THR A 108 11.97 2.74 14.98
N THR A 109 11.49 1.55 14.59
CA THR A 109 11.88 0.26 15.17
C THR A 109 12.50 -0.65 14.11
N GLU A 110 13.30 -1.64 14.53
CA GLU A 110 13.73 -2.71 13.64
C GLU A 110 12.55 -3.65 13.41
N VAL A 111 12.21 -3.90 12.15
CA VAL A 111 11.21 -4.89 11.75
C VAL A 111 11.91 -6.05 11.07
N ARG A 112 11.49 -7.28 11.38
CA ARG A 112 11.99 -8.48 10.73
C ARG A 112 10.83 -9.31 10.21
N TRP A 113 10.84 -9.61 8.93
CA TRP A 113 9.89 -10.53 8.31
C TRP A 113 10.35 -11.99 8.45
N PRO A 114 9.63 -12.84 9.18
CA PRO A 114 10.05 -14.23 9.41
C PRO A 114 9.95 -15.10 8.14
N TRP A 115 9.06 -14.77 7.21
CA TRP A 115 8.81 -15.56 6.00
C TRP A 115 9.94 -15.49 4.96
N ASN A 116 10.77 -14.47 4.97
CA ASN A 116 11.90 -14.32 4.04
C ASN A 116 13.21 -13.89 4.73
N GLY A 117 13.17 -13.66 6.05
CA GLY A 117 14.32 -13.22 6.85
C GLY A 117 14.75 -11.77 6.62
N GLN A 118 14.00 -11.00 5.84
CA GLN A 118 14.33 -9.60 5.57
C GLN A 118 14.25 -8.78 6.85
N ARG A 119 15.20 -7.84 6.99
CA ARG A 119 15.28 -6.90 8.13
C ARG A 119 15.23 -5.48 7.62
N PHE A 120 14.48 -4.66 8.32
CA PHE A 120 14.33 -3.24 8.08
C PHE A 120 14.84 -2.49 9.29
N ALA A 121 15.93 -1.76 9.10
CA ALA A 121 16.48 -0.91 10.17
C ALA A 121 15.59 0.33 10.36
N PRO A 122 15.56 0.91 11.57
CA PRO A 122 14.91 2.19 11.80
C PRO A 122 15.39 3.26 10.83
N LEU A 123 14.46 4.05 10.30
CA LEU A 123 14.82 5.18 9.44
C LEU A 123 15.48 6.30 10.27
N PRO A 124 16.45 7.03 9.70
CA PRO A 124 17.02 8.20 10.35
C PRO A 124 15.92 9.23 10.64
N LYS A 125 16.05 9.98 11.73
CA LYS A 125 15.03 10.92 12.22
C LYS A 125 14.48 11.85 11.12
N VAL A 126 15.34 12.27 10.20
CA VAL A 126 14.98 13.16 9.06
C VAL A 126 14.04 12.48 8.06
N ALA A 127 14.04 11.15 7.99
CA ALA A 127 13.19 10.36 7.09
C ALA A 127 11.90 9.87 7.76
N GLN A 128 11.73 10.13 9.05
CA GLN A 128 10.51 9.75 9.78
C GLN A 128 9.40 10.78 9.53
N PRO A 129 8.12 10.36 9.53
CA PRO A 129 7.00 11.29 9.48
C PRO A 129 7.11 12.37 10.56
N ASN A 130 7.07 13.64 10.16
CA ASN A 130 7.15 14.78 11.06
C ASN A 130 5.77 15.32 11.47
N ARG A 131 4.71 14.80 10.86
CA ARG A 131 3.31 15.03 11.25
C ARG A 131 2.58 13.69 11.29
N THR A 132 2.02 13.34 12.43
CA THR A 132 1.21 12.13 12.59
C THR A 132 -0.21 12.47 12.99
N PHE A 133 -1.11 11.52 12.81
CA PHE A 133 -2.51 11.58 13.24
C PHE A 133 -2.96 10.20 13.72
N HIS A 134 -4.07 10.16 14.45
CA HIS A 134 -4.61 8.94 15.03
C HIS A 134 -5.87 8.42 14.30
N SER A 135 -6.78 9.30 13.89
CA SER A 135 -8.06 8.86 13.29
C SER A 135 -8.32 9.46 11.91
N THR A 136 -8.54 10.76 11.85
CA THR A 136 -8.83 11.47 10.60
C THR A 136 -8.21 12.87 10.62
N GLY A 137 -8.06 13.44 9.43
CA GLY A 137 -7.64 14.82 9.27
C GLY A 137 -8.08 15.39 7.93
N MET A 138 -7.91 16.69 7.80
CA MET A 138 -8.17 17.43 6.57
C MET A 138 -7.10 18.51 6.40
N LEU A 139 -6.63 18.70 5.18
CA LEU A 139 -5.79 19.82 4.80
C LEU A 139 -6.67 21.05 4.46
N ASP A 140 -6.09 22.25 4.53
CA ASP A 140 -6.79 23.49 4.16
C ASP A 140 -7.33 23.48 2.72
N SER A 141 -6.71 22.68 1.84
CA SER A 141 -7.17 22.42 0.47
C SER A 141 -8.45 21.57 0.38
N GLY A 142 -8.98 21.07 1.50
CA GLY A 142 -10.15 20.19 1.56
C GLY A 142 -9.84 18.71 1.29
N ILE A 143 -8.57 18.34 1.05
CA ILE A 143 -8.13 16.95 0.94
C ILE A 143 -8.29 16.29 2.31
N ARG A 144 -9.03 15.19 2.36
CA ARG A 144 -9.29 14.42 3.58
C ARG A 144 -8.38 13.22 3.65
N TYR A 145 -7.99 12.81 4.84
CA TYR A 145 -7.24 11.59 5.06
C TYR A 145 -7.68 10.94 6.36
N GLY A 146 -7.45 9.67 6.47
CA GLY A 146 -7.83 8.97 7.69
C GLY A 146 -7.25 7.56 7.77
N TYR A 147 -7.26 7.05 8.98
CA TYR A 147 -6.87 5.69 9.29
C TYR A 147 -7.86 4.69 8.69
N ILE A 148 -7.36 3.60 8.16
CA ILE A 148 -8.13 2.43 7.76
C ILE A 148 -8.15 1.50 8.98
N PRO A 149 -9.27 1.41 9.70
CA PRO A 149 -9.33 0.66 10.95
C PRO A 149 -9.17 -0.84 10.73
N ASP A 150 -9.08 -1.57 11.84
CA ASP A 150 -9.03 -3.02 11.93
C ASP A 150 -7.75 -3.66 11.40
N ALA A 151 -6.68 -2.85 11.20
CA ALA A 151 -5.36 -3.33 10.78
C ALA A 151 -5.42 -4.19 9.49
N ALA A 152 -5.66 -3.54 8.36
CA ALA A 152 -5.88 -4.22 7.08
C ALA A 152 -4.61 -4.90 6.55
N HIS A 153 -3.78 -4.18 5.78
CA HIS A 153 -2.50 -4.66 5.29
C HIS A 153 -1.40 -4.55 6.36
N THR A 154 -1.41 -3.43 7.11
CA THR A 154 -0.66 -3.17 8.34
C THR A 154 -1.59 -2.53 9.38
N ASP A 155 -1.12 -2.26 10.59
CA ASP A 155 -1.87 -1.52 11.61
C ASP A 155 -1.79 0.01 11.45
N GLY A 156 -1.10 0.49 10.42
CA GLY A 156 -0.89 1.91 10.16
C GLY A 156 -1.45 2.39 8.82
N ASP A 157 -2.28 1.60 8.16
CA ASP A 157 -2.81 1.92 6.84
C ASP A 157 -3.69 3.18 6.87
N LEU A 158 -3.51 4.06 5.89
CA LEU A 158 -4.32 5.26 5.71
C LEU A 158 -4.86 5.38 4.29
N TYR A 159 -5.92 6.14 4.17
CA TYR A 159 -6.43 6.63 2.89
C TYR A 159 -6.21 8.13 2.75
N VAL A 160 -6.09 8.60 1.50
CA VAL A 160 -6.16 10.03 1.14
C VAL A 160 -7.27 10.22 0.12
N TYR A 161 -8.25 11.05 0.45
CA TYR A 161 -9.42 11.31 -0.38
C TYR A 161 -9.41 12.73 -0.94
N PHE A 162 -9.56 12.83 -2.25
CA PHE A 162 -9.66 14.07 -3.02
C PHE A 162 -11.13 14.31 -3.41
N PRO A 163 -11.95 14.96 -2.55
CA PRO A 163 -13.41 14.98 -2.72
C PRO A 163 -13.86 15.59 -4.04
N THR A 164 -13.26 16.71 -4.44
CA THR A 164 -13.61 17.43 -5.68
C THR A 164 -13.26 16.66 -6.96
N ARG A 165 -12.38 15.66 -6.89
CA ARG A 165 -11.98 14.78 -8.00
C ARG A 165 -12.61 13.39 -7.88
N ASN A 166 -13.25 13.13 -6.74
CA ASN A 166 -13.82 11.83 -6.39
C ASN A 166 -12.79 10.69 -6.56
N VAL A 167 -11.58 10.91 -6.00
CA VAL A 167 -10.45 9.95 -6.05
C VAL A 167 -10.03 9.59 -4.64
N LEU A 168 -9.83 8.30 -4.40
CA LEU A 168 -9.41 7.73 -3.13
C LEU A 168 -8.12 6.93 -3.32
N ALA A 169 -7.02 7.39 -2.73
CA ALA A 169 -5.76 6.65 -2.68
C ALA A 169 -5.71 5.84 -1.38
N VAL A 170 -5.39 4.54 -1.46
CA VAL A 170 -5.58 3.58 -0.36
C VAL A 170 -4.38 2.67 -0.09
N GLY A 171 -3.25 2.89 -0.79
CA GLY A 171 -2.06 2.05 -0.61
C GLY A 171 -2.33 0.57 -0.87
N ASP A 172 -1.70 -0.29 -0.08
CA ASP A 172 -1.85 -1.75 -0.16
C ASP A 172 -3.04 -2.30 0.65
N ALA A 173 -3.86 -1.45 1.28
CA ALA A 173 -5.12 -1.88 1.90
C ALA A 173 -6.09 -2.50 0.88
N VAL A 174 -5.91 -2.16 -0.39
CA VAL A 174 -6.63 -2.74 -1.54
C VAL A 174 -5.62 -3.08 -2.63
N THR A 175 -5.78 -4.20 -3.33
CA THR A 175 -4.93 -4.55 -4.47
C THR A 175 -5.69 -4.47 -5.79
N GLY A 176 -5.03 -3.96 -6.84
CA GLY A 176 -5.53 -3.96 -8.22
C GLY A 176 -5.04 -5.16 -9.03
N GLU A 177 -4.05 -5.89 -8.53
CA GLU A 177 -3.47 -7.05 -9.21
C GLU A 177 -2.93 -8.09 -8.23
N GLY A 178 -3.02 -9.35 -8.61
CA GLY A 178 -2.49 -10.47 -7.84
C GLY A 178 -3.13 -10.63 -6.46
N TRP A 179 -2.46 -11.38 -5.59
CA TRP A 179 -2.85 -11.56 -4.20
C TRP A 179 -2.33 -10.41 -3.35
N PRO A 180 -3.12 -9.91 -2.38
CA PRO A 180 -2.63 -8.88 -1.47
C PRO A 180 -1.54 -9.44 -0.55
N ALA A 181 -0.67 -8.57 -0.08
CA ALA A 181 0.21 -8.90 1.01
C ALA A 181 -0.51 -8.73 2.35
N VAL A 182 -0.21 -9.61 3.31
CA VAL A 182 -0.66 -9.51 4.70
C VAL A 182 0.60 -9.39 5.56
N ASP A 183 0.84 -8.23 6.13
CA ASP A 183 1.98 -8.02 7.03
C ASP A 183 1.54 -8.16 8.49
N TRP A 184 1.38 -9.41 8.91
CA TRP A 184 0.94 -9.72 10.26
C TRP A 184 1.97 -9.36 11.35
N VAL A 185 3.24 -9.16 10.98
CA VAL A 185 4.28 -8.69 11.91
C VAL A 185 4.00 -7.27 12.37
N THR A 186 3.45 -6.45 11.49
CA THR A 186 3.06 -5.07 11.79
C THR A 186 1.53 -4.92 11.89
N GLY A 187 0.88 -5.96 12.37
CA GLY A 187 -0.52 -5.96 12.79
C GLY A 187 -1.53 -6.29 11.71
N GLY A 188 -1.16 -6.34 10.42
CA GLY A 188 -2.09 -6.67 9.34
C GLY A 188 -2.66 -8.09 9.47
N TRP A 189 -3.94 -8.29 9.14
CA TRP A 189 -4.56 -9.61 9.21
C TRP A 189 -5.75 -9.73 8.27
N ILE A 190 -6.10 -10.97 7.92
CA ILE A 190 -7.15 -11.23 6.92
C ILE A 190 -8.54 -10.68 7.32
N GLY A 191 -8.90 -10.69 8.60
CA GLY A 191 -10.15 -10.09 9.08
C GLY A 191 -10.11 -8.56 9.01
N GLY A 192 -8.97 -7.94 9.31
CA GLY A 192 -8.76 -6.52 9.16
C GLY A 192 -8.81 -6.07 7.69
N MET A 193 -8.38 -6.91 6.75
CA MET A 193 -8.56 -6.62 5.33
C MET A 193 -10.03 -6.56 4.93
N VAL A 194 -10.89 -7.40 5.51
CA VAL A 194 -12.34 -7.33 5.30
C VAL A 194 -12.89 -5.99 5.85
N GLY A 195 -12.56 -5.64 7.10
CA GLY A 195 -12.98 -4.38 7.73
C GLY A 195 -12.43 -3.14 7.00
N GLY A 196 -11.16 -3.20 6.56
CA GLY A 196 -10.53 -2.14 5.77
C GLY A 196 -11.25 -1.89 4.45
N LEU A 197 -11.62 -2.95 3.72
CA LEU A 197 -12.43 -2.84 2.50
C LEU A 197 -13.81 -2.23 2.79
N GLU A 198 -14.48 -2.64 3.86
CA GLU A 198 -15.76 -2.05 4.27
C GLU A 198 -15.61 -0.55 4.53
N ARG A 199 -14.54 -0.16 5.23
CA ARG A 199 -14.22 1.26 5.45
C ARG A 199 -14.01 2.02 4.16
N VAL A 200 -13.20 1.49 3.23
CA VAL A 200 -12.92 2.14 1.93
C VAL A 200 -14.21 2.26 1.11
N MET A 201 -15.03 1.20 1.07
CA MET A 201 -16.34 1.22 0.38
C MET A 201 -17.29 2.27 0.98
N SER A 202 -17.27 2.49 2.29
CA SER A 202 -18.11 3.50 2.95
C SER A 202 -17.77 4.94 2.56
N LEU A 203 -16.57 5.18 2.04
CA LEU A 203 -16.09 6.48 1.55
C LEU A 203 -16.35 6.69 0.06
N ALA A 204 -16.66 5.62 -0.66
CA ALA A 204 -16.79 5.59 -2.11
C ALA A 204 -18.25 5.62 -2.58
N ASN A 205 -18.46 6.15 -3.76
CA ASN A 205 -19.70 6.01 -4.53
C ASN A 205 -19.41 5.31 -5.88
N ALA A 206 -20.42 5.16 -6.73
CA ALA A 206 -20.31 4.43 -8.01
C ALA A 206 -19.26 5.02 -8.97
N GLU A 207 -18.97 6.32 -8.88
CA GLU A 207 -18.04 7.05 -9.75
C GLU A 207 -16.67 7.24 -9.09
N THR A 208 -16.49 6.81 -7.83
CA THR A 208 -15.21 6.97 -7.13
C THR A 208 -14.12 6.13 -7.79
N ARG A 209 -13.02 6.78 -8.15
CA ARG A 209 -11.82 6.13 -8.65
C ARG A 209 -10.90 5.82 -7.46
N ILE A 210 -10.60 4.55 -7.29
CA ILE A 210 -9.81 4.05 -6.17
C ILE A 210 -8.44 3.66 -6.68
N VAL A 211 -7.41 4.28 -6.14
CA VAL A 211 -6.01 4.07 -6.53
C VAL A 211 -5.33 3.18 -5.49
N PRO A 212 -5.12 1.90 -5.81
CA PRO A 212 -4.31 1.00 -5.00
C PRO A 212 -2.82 1.26 -5.23
N ALA A 213 -1.97 0.75 -4.35
CA ALA A 213 -0.52 0.79 -4.57
C ALA A 213 -0.09 -0.05 -5.78
N ARG A 214 -0.85 -1.07 -6.17
CA ARG A 214 -0.50 -1.97 -7.28
C ARG A 214 -1.68 -2.21 -8.21
N GLY A 215 -1.38 -2.27 -9.53
CA GLY A 215 -2.36 -2.55 -10.57
C GLY A 215 -3.18 -1.34 -11.01
N PRO A 216 -4.27 -1.58 -11.75
CA PRO A 216 -5.10 -0.53 -12.33
C PRO A 216 -5.95 0.20 -11.27
N ILE A 217 -6.52 1.33 -11.66
CA ILE A 217 -7.53 2.03 -10.88
C ILE A 217 -8.79 1.16 -10.80
N LEU A 218 -9.36 1.11 -9.62
CA LEU A 218 -10.52 0.31 -9.28
C LEU A 218 -11.76 1.18 -9.10
N GLY A 219 -12.92 0.56 -9.21
CA GLY A 219 -14.21 1.10 -8.83
C GLY A 219 -14.82 0.38 -7.63
N LEU A 220 -15.96 0.87 -7.17
CA LEU A 220 -16.69 0.28 -6.04
C LEU A 220 -17.07 -1.20 -6.27
N ALA A 221 -17.35 -1.60 -7.54
CA ALA A 221 -17.66 -2.98 -7.87
C ALA A 221 -16.49 -3.94 -7.67
N ASP A 222 -15.26 -3.48 -7.96
CA ASP A 222 -14.04 -4.27 -7.74
C ASP A 222 -13.81 -4.51 -6.24
N LEU A 223 -14.06 -3.49 -5.40
CA LEU A 223 -13.95 -3.62 -3.97
C LEU A 223 -14.96 -4.61 -3.38
N LYS A 224 -16.21 -4.57 -3.86
CA LYS A 224 -17.23 -5.54 -3.45
C LYS A 224 -16.81 -6.97 -3.77
N THR A 225 -16.23 -7.19 -4.97
CA THR A 225 -15.71 -8.50 -5.36
C THR A 225 -14.56 -8.97 -4.44
N GLN A 226 -13.67 -8.05 -4.05
CA GLN A 226 -12.59 -8.37 -3.11
C GLN A 226 -13.13 -8.63 -1.71
N PHE A 227 -14.07 -7.83 -1.25
CA PHE A 227 -14.73 -7.98 0.05
C PHE A 227 -15.37 -9.37 0.21
N GLU A 228 -16.16 -9.79 -0.79
CA GLU A 228 -16.78 -11.12 -0.80
C GLU A 228 -15.72 -12.23 -0.78
N MET A 229 -14.68 -12.09 -1.60
CA MET A 229 -13.59 -13.08 -1.67
C MET A 229 -12.84 -13.19 -0.33
N TYR A 230 -12.46 -12.07 0.27
CA TYR A 230 -11.74 -12.10 1.55
C TYR A 230 -12.62 -12.59 2.70
N GLY A 231 -13.92 -12.28 2.69
CA GLY A 231 -14.88 -12.84 3.64
C GLY A 231 -14.95 -14.37 3.56
N ILE A 232 -15.04 -14.92 2.35
CA ILE A 232 -15.02 -16.38 2.12
C ILE A 232 -13.70 -16.99 2.64
N LEU A 233 -12.58 -16.37 2.32
CA LEU A 233 -11.26 -16.87 2.72
C LEU A 233 -11.06 -16.76 4.23
N TYR A 234 -11.48 -15.68 4.86
CA TYR A 234 -11.48 -15.52 6.31
C TYR A 234 -12.24 -16.64 7.02
N GLU A 235 -13.47 -16.96 6.57
CA GLU A 235 -14.25 -18.05 7.13
C GLU A 235 -13.58 -19.42 6.96
N ARG A 236 -13.03 -19.70 5.76
CA ARG A 236 -12.37 -20.98 5.49
C ARG A 236 -11.11 -21.16 6.34
N LEU A 237 -10.28 -20.12 6.41
CA LEU A 237 -9.05 -20.15 7.17
C LEU A 237 -9.33 -20.25 8.67
N THR A 238 -10.36 -19.57 9.18
CA THR A 238 -10.80 -19.68 10.58
C THR A 238 -11.27 -21.10 10.90
N LYS A 239 -12.00 -21.77 10.00
CA LYS A 239 -12.39 -23.18 10.19
C LYS A 239 -11.18 -24.11 10.25
N LEU A 240 -10.18 -23.90 9.40
CA LEU A 240 -8.93 -24.67 9.41
C LEU A 240 -8.16 -24.43 10.72
N LEU A 241 -8.06 -23.18 11.19
CA LEU A 241 -7.43 -22.83 12.46
C LEU A 241 -8.12 -23.53 13.64
N ASN A 242 -9.45 -23.44 13.72
CA ASN A 242 -10.25 -24.05 14.78
C ASN A 242 -10.21 -25.60 14.76
N SER A 243 -9.84 -26.21 13.63
CA SER A 243 -9.61 -27.65 13.53
C SER A 243 -8.16 -28.06 13.83
N GLY A 244 -7.32 -27.13 14.33
CA GLY A 244 -5.95 -27.40 14.75
C GLY A 244 -4.97 -27.60 13.58
N ARG A 245 -5.28 -27.09 12.39
CA ARG A 245 -4.40 -27.19 11.23
C ARG A 245 -3.20 -26.27 11.36
N SER A 246 -2.06 -26.73 10.86
CA SER A 246 -0.85 -25.92 10.68
C SER A 246 -0.96 -25.02 9.43
N PRO A 247 -0.10 -23.98 9.30
CA PRO A 247 -0.04 -23.18 8.07
C PRO A 247 0.21 -24.00 6.80
N ALA A 248 1.05 -25.04 6.88
CA ALA A 248 1.32 -25.93 5.75
C ALA A 248 0.08 -26.75 5.34
N GLU A 249 -0.68 -27.26 6.33
CA GLU A 249 -1.94 -27.97 6.06
C GLU A 249 -3.02 -27.04 5.54
N ALA A 250 -3.06 -25.77 5.96
CA ALA A 250 -3.97 -24.77 5.43
C ALA A 250 -3.70 -24.50 3.95
N VAL A 251 -2.43 -24.38 3.54
CA VAL A 251 -2.05 -24.27 2.12
C VAL A 251 -2.44 -25.55 1.35
N ALA A 252 -2.15 -26.74 1.90
CA ALA A 252 -2.48 -28.01 1.26
C ALA A 252 -4.00 -28.23 1.08
N ALA A 253 -4.83 -27.63 1.93
CA ALA A 253 -6.30 -27.64 1.80
C ALA A 253 -6.83 -26.81 0.64
N GLN A 254 -5.98 -25.99 0.00
CA GLN A 254 -6.31 -25.16 -1.18
C GLN A 254 -7.57 -24.29 -1.01
N PRO A 255 -7.73 -23.52 0.08
CA PRO A 255 -8.96 -22.78 0.38
C PRO A 255 -9.28 -21.67 -0.64
N ALA A 256 -8.30 -21.27 -1.44
CA ALA A 256 -8.38 -20.18 -2.43
C ALA A 256 -8.31 -20.66 -3.90
N LYS A 257 -8.44 -21.96 -4.15
CA LYS A 257 -8.22 -22.58 -5.47
C LYS A 257 -9.02 -21.94 -6.60
N GLU A 258 -10.29 -21.62 -6.37
CA GLU A 258 -11.17 -21.05 -7.39
C GLU A 258 -10.75 -19.65 -7.85
N PHE A 259 -10.00 -18.93 -7.04
CA PHE A 259 -9.52 -17.57 -7.36
C PHE A 259 -8.18 -17.57 -8.08
N ALA A 260 -7.46 -18.71 -8.08
CA ALA A 260 -6.11 -18.83 -8.63
C ALA A 260 -6.02 -18.51 -10.14
N ALA A 261 -7.06 -18.82 -10.91
CA ALA A 261 -7.10 -18.51 -12.35
C ALA A 261 -7.00 -16.99 -12.62
N ARG A 262 -7.50 -16.16 -11.70
CA ARG A 262 -7.50 -14.70 -11.82
C ARG A 262 -6.27 -14.06 -11.14
N LEU A 263 -5.86 -14.57 -9.99
CA LEU A 263 -4.89 -13.90 -9.10
C LEU A 263 -3.53 -14.58 -9.05
N GLY A 264 -3.37 -15.73 -9.71
CA GLY A 264 -2.13 -16.53 -9.67
C GLY A 264 -2.09 -17.47 -8.46
N ASN A 265 -0.90 -18.01 -8.15
CA ASN A 265 -0.70 -18.95 -7.05
C ASN A 265 -1.04 -18.32 -5.69
N PRO A 266 -1.98 -18.88 -4.91
CA PRO A 266 -2.42 -18.34 -3.63
C PRO A 266 -1.57 -18.77 -2.42
N ASP A 267 -0.61 -19.67 -2.58
CA ASP A 267 0.01 -20.38 -1.45
C ASP A 267 0.66 -19.44 -0.42
N GLU A 268 1.36 -18.42 -0.89
CA GLU A 268 1.99 -17.42 -0.01
C GLU A 268 0.94 -16.58 0.72
N PHE A 269 -0.08 -16.12 0.00
CA PHE A 269 -1.19 -15.39 0.60
C PHE A 269 -1.92 -16.23 1.65
N VAL A 270 -2.29 -17.48 1.31
CA VAL A 270 -2.97 -18.41 2.23
C VAL A 270 -2.15 -18.63 3.49
N ARG A 271 -0.85 -18.85 3.34
CA ARG A 271 0.06 -19.03 4.48
C ARG A 271 0.05 -17.80 5.39
N ARG A 272 0.29 -16.61 4.84
CA ARG A 272 0.36 -15.36 5.61
C ARG A 272 -0.99 -15.00 6.24
N ALA A 273 -2.08 -15.16 5.49
CA ALA A 273 -3.43 -14.93 5.99
C ALA A 273 -3.79 -15.90 7.13
N PHE A 274 -3.34 -17.14 7.06
CA PHE A 274 -3.54 -18.11 8.13
C PHE A 274 -2.68 -17.76 9.37
N GLU A 275 -1.41 -17.44 9.18
CA GLU A 275 -0.51 -17.00 10.25
C GLU A 275 -1.03 -15.72 10.93
N SER A 276 -1.64 -14.80 10.18
CA SER A 276 -2.23 -13.57 10.70
C SER A 276 -3.41 -13.82 11.67
N LEU A 277 -4.18 -14.89 11.44
CA LEU A 277 -5.25 -15.28 12.36
C LEU A 277 -4.68 -15.70 13.72
N TRP A 278 -3.57 -16.41 13.73
CA TRP A 278 -2.89 -16.82 14.96
C TRP A 278 -2.34 -15.62 15.72
N ALA A 279 -1.61 -14.76 15.01
CA ALA A 279 -1.04 -13.57 15.61
C ALA A 279 -2.09 -12.62 16.20
N TYR A 280 -3.28 -12.54 15.56
CA TYR A 280 -4.34 -11.63 16.00
C TYR A 280 -5.27 -12.26 17.06
N LEU A 281 -5.64 -13.53 16.91
CA LEU A 281 -6.61 -14.21 17.79
C LEU A 281 -5.97 -14.86 19.01
N SER A 282 -4.65 -15.08 19.00
CA SER A 282 -3.90 -15.73 20.10
C SER A 282 -2.58 -15.00 20.32
N PRO A 283 -2.60 -13.70 20.66
CA PRO A 283 -1.37 -12.89 20.75
C PRO A 283 -0.40 -13.34 21.85
N ASP A 284 -0.88 -14.14 22.80
CA ASP A 284 -0.11 -14.66 23.96
C ASP A 284 0.34 -16.12 23.79
N ALA A 285 0.19 -16.73 22.59
CA ALA A 285 0.50 -18.14 22.34
C ALA A 285 1.93 -18.37 21.85
#